data_7a034bf11a443de0cd6b20d03f9a6c3c
#
_entry.id   7a034bf11a443de0cd6b20d03f9a6c3c
#
_cell.length_a   1.000
_cell.length_b   1.000
_cell.length_c   1.000
_cell.angle_alpha   90.00
_cell.angle_beta   90.00
_cell.angle_gamma   90.00
#
_symmetry.space_group_name_H-M   'P 1'
#
loop_
_entity.id
_entity.type
_entity.pdbx_description
1 polymer ?
#
loop_
_entity_poly.entity_id
_entity_poly.type
_entity_poly.pdbx_seq_one_letter_code
_entity_poly.pdbx_strand_id
1 'polypeptide(L)' 'MSESSVATPPVEEVRLLDVNAVARFLSCSARHVYRLADSGRMPRPQKLGALVRWDRIELEKWLADGCPECR' A
#
# COMPACT_ATOMS: atom_id res chain seq x y z
N MET A 1 -28.14 9.44 -2.33
CA MET A 1 -27.51 9.40 -2.11
C MET A 1 -26.64 9.17 -2.06
N SER A 2 -26.53 9.04 -2.22
CA SER A 2 -25.70 8.82 -2.14
C SER A 2 -24.81 8.65 -2.20
N GLU A 3 -24.56 8.43 -2.35
CA GLU A 3 -23.70 8.32 -2.27
C GLU A 3 -22.78 8.27 -2.39
N SER A 4 -22.92 8.05 -2.69
CA SER A 4 -22.07 8.02 -2.72
C SER A 4 -21.30 8.31 -2.31
N SER A 5 -21.89 8.36 -2.47
CA SER A 5 -21.04 8.97 -2.06
C SER A 5 -20.12 8.59 -1.26
N VAL A 6 -20.02 7.74 -1.24
CA VAL A 6 -18.91 7.30 -0.49
C VAL A 6 -17.74 7.25 -1.38
N ALA A 7 -17.23 8.38 -1.69
CA ALA A 7 -16.04 8.47 -2.46
C ALA A 7 -14.90 7.89 -1.63
N THR A 8 -14.13 7.01 -2.23
CA THR A 8 -12.89 6.57 -1.63
C THR A 8 -11.97 7.78 -1.54
N PRO A 9 -11.41 8.09 -0.36
CA PRO A 9 -10.51 9.24 -0.24
C PRO A 9 -9.30 9.08 -1.15
N PRO A 10 -8.73 10.18 -1.62
CA PRO A 10 -7.47 10.10 -2.36
C PRO A 10 -6.40 9.42 -1.54
N VAL A 11 -5.50 8.69 -2.22
CA VAL A 11 -4.45 7.93 -1.55
C VAL A 11 -3.61 8.85 -0.65
N GLU A 12 -3.33 10.05 -1.09
CA GLU A 12 -2.49 10.98 -0.33
C GLU A 12 -3.13 11.46 0.96
N GLU A 13 -4.43 11.19 1.16
CA GLU A 13 -5.13 11.55 2.40
C GLU A 13 -5.28 10.35 3.33
N VAL A 14 -4.85 9.18 2.90
CA VAL A 14 -5.01 7.94 3.67
C VAL A 14 -3.63 7.47 4.10
N ARG A 15 -3.46 7.27 5.41
CA ARG A 15 -2.17 6.82 5.89
C ARG A 15 -1.94 5.33 5.65
N LEU A 16 -2.97 4.52 5.90
CA LEU A 16 -2.86 3.07 5.77
C LEU A 16 -3.60 2.61 4.54
N LEU A 17 -2.93 1.85 3.69
CA LEU A 17 -3.44 1.43 2.40
C LEU A 17 -3.66 -0.07 2.38
N ASP A 18 -4.79 -0.51 1.81
CA ASP A 18 -4.98 -1.94 1.57
C ASP A 18 -4.21 -2.34 0.31
N VAL A 19 -4.23 -3.64 -0.02
CA VAL A 19 -3.42 -4.12 -1.14
C VAL A 19 -3.84 -3.48 -2.46
N ASN A 20 -5.13 -3.23 -2.65
CA ASN A 20 -5.59 -2.63 -3.89
C ASN A 20 -5.13 -1.18 -4.02
N ALA A 21 -5.16 -0.44 -2.92
CA ALA A 21 -4.67 0.94 -2.90
C ALA A 21 -3.16 0.98 -3.14
N VAL A 22 -2.40 0.05 -2.55
CA VAL A 22 -0.96 -0.04 -2.78
C VAL A 22 -0.68 -0.35 -4.25
N ALA A 23 -1.45 -1.26 -4.84
CA ALA A 23 -1.27 -1.62 -6.24
C ALA A 23 -1.48 -0.39 -7.14
N ARG A 24 -2.52 0.39 -6.86
CA ARG A 24 -2.75 1.62 -7.62
C ARG A 24 -1.64 2.64 -7.40
N PHE A 25 -1.19 2.76 -6.17
CA PHE A 25 -0.11 3.68 -5.82
C PHE A 25 1.18 3.35 -6.56
N LEU A 26 1.47 2.06 -6.73
CA LEU A 26 2.68 1.59 -7.40
C LEU A 26 2.44 1.30 -8.89
N SER A 27 1.23 1.48 -9.38
CA SER A 27 0.85 1.19 -10.77
C SER A 27 1.16 -0.25 -11.17
N CYS A 28 0.80 -1.19 -10.29
CA CYS A 28 0.99 -2.61 -10.56
C CYS A 28 -0.23 -3.39 -10.07
N SER A 29 -0.20 -4.72 -10.18
CA SER A 29 -1.30 -5.55 -9.74
C SER A 29 -1.18 -5.86 -8.25
N ALA A 30 -2.31 -6.20 -7.62
CA ALA A 30 -2.30 -6.64 -6.23
C ALA A 30 -1.43 -7.87 -6.06
N ARG A 31 -1.45 -8.77 -7.04
CA ARG A 31 -0.63 -9.97 -7.02
C ARG A 31 0.85 -9.62 -6.96
N HIS A 32 1.25 -8.61 -7.71
CA HIS A 32 2.63 -8.16 -7.71
C HIS A 32 3.01 -7.56 -6.35
N VAL A 33 2.09 -6.84 -5.72
CA VAL A 33 2.32 -6.29 -4.38
C VAL A 33 2.60 -7.40 -3.38
N TYR A 34 1.77 -8.45 -3.38
CA TYR A 34 1.99 -9.59 -2.49
C TYR A 34 3.33 -10.26 -2.76
N ARG A 35 3.70 -10.39 -4.02
CA ARG A 35 4.98 -10.99 -4.39
C ARG A 35 6.15 -10.16 -3.84
N LEU A 36 6.08 -8.85 -3.98
CA LEU A 36 7.13 -7.96 -3.46
C LEU A 36 7.21 -8.06 -1.93
N ALA A 37 6.06 -8.07 -1.26
CA ALA A 37 6.03 -8.13 0.19
C ALA A 37 6.58 -9.47 0.69
N ASP A 38 6.18 -10.57 0.05
CA ASP A 38 6.63 -11.89 0.46
C ASP A 38 8.11 -12.10 0.25
N SER A 39 8.69 -11.46 -0.76
CA SER A 39 10.11 -11.60 -1.05
C SER A 39 10.98 -10.62 -0.27
N GLY A 40 10.37 -9.76 0.54
CA GLY A 40 11.11 -8.78 1.33
C GLY A 40 11.63 -7.62 0.51
N ARG A 41 11.02 -7.35 -0.64
CA ARG A 41 11.46 -6.29 -1.54
C ARG A 41 10.69 -4.99 -1.39
N MET A 42 9.80 -4.93 -0.40
CA MET A 42 9.09 -3.70 -0.09
C MET A 42 8.82 -3.68 1.41
N PRO A 43 8.46 -2.52 1.97
CA PRO A 43 8.14 -2.45 3.41
C PRO A 43 7.03 -3.42 3.76
N ARG A 44 7.13 -4.02 4.93
CA ARG A 44 6.17 -5.02 5.37
C ARG A 44 4.86 -4.35 5.75
N PRO A 45 3.73 -5.01 5.46
CA PRO A 45 2.45 -4.48 5.92
C PRO A 45 2.31 -4.64 7.43
N GLN A 46 1.43 -3.82 7.99
CA GLN A 46 1.04 -3.94 9.39
C GLN A 46 -0.23 -4.77 9.46
N LYS A 47 -0.32 -5.63 10.46
CA LYS A 47 -1.50 -6.44 10.68
C LYS A 47 -2.34 -5.82 11.78
N LEU A 48 -3.56 -5.47 11.43
CA LEU A 48 -4.52 -4.88 12.36
C LEU A 48 -5.65 -5.90 12.56
N GLY A 49 -5.40 -6.87 13.45
CA GLY A 49 -6.31 -8.01 13.58
C GLY A 49 -6.30 -8.82 12.30
N ALA A 50 -7.46 -8.95 11.64
CA ALA A 50 -7.57 -9.66 10.39
C ALA A 50 -7.23 -8.83 9.17
N LEU A 51 -6.98 -7.53 9.36
CA LEU A 51 -6.71 -6.61 8.26
C LEU A 51 -5.22 -6.46 8.04
N VAL A 52 -4.83 -6.32 6.77
CA VAL A 52 -3.45 -6.09 6.37
C VAL A 52 -3.38 -4.73 5.71
N ARG A 53 -2.49 -3.86 6.21
CA ARG A 53 -2.38 -2.49 5.70
C ARG A 53 -0.92 -2.09 5.57
N TRP A 54 -0.61 -1.29 4.56
CA TRP A 54 0.73 -0.73 4.36
C TRP A 54 0.71 0.73 4.75
N ASP A 55 1.78 1.20 5.39
CA ASP A 55 1.92 2.61 5.76
C ASP A 55 2.34 3.40 4.53
N ARG A 56 1.51 4.36 4.12
CA ARG A 56 1.78 5.17 2.93
C ARG A 56 3.11 5.93 3.06
N ILE A 57 3.40 6.42 4.25
CA ILE A 57 4.61 7.20 4.47
C ILE A 57 5.85 6.33 4.28
N GLU A 58 5.81 5.11 4.77
CA GLU A 58 6.92 4.17 4.54
C GLU A 58 7.09 3.84 3.07
N LEU A 59 5.99 3.69 2.36
CA LEU A 59 6.05 3.44 0.92
C LEU A 59 6.64 4.62 0.18
N GLU A 60 6.27 5.84 0.56
CA GLU A 60 6.81 7.02 -0.07
C GLU A 60 8.32 7.13 0.14
N LYS A 61 8.78 6.85 1.35
CA LYS A 61 10.22 6.86 1.64
C LYS A 61 10.94 5.77 0.86
N TRP A 62 10.34 4.60 0.79
CA TRP A 62 10.92 3.49 0.05
C TRP A 62 11.09 3.83 -1.43
N LEU A 63 10.06 4.46 -2.02
CA LEU A 63 10.14 4.89 -3.41
C LEU A 63 11.21 5.98 -3.60
N ALA A 64 11.29 6.92 -2.67
CA ALA A 64 12.28 7.99 -2.74
C ALA A 64 13.70 7.45 -2.65
N ASP A 65 13.88 6.33 -1.94
CA ASP A 65 15.20 5.70 -1.77
C ASP A 65 15.55 4.77 -2.93
N GLY A 66 14.70 4.67 -3.96
CA GLY A 66 14.98 3.83 -5.11
C GLY A 66 14.54 2.38 -4.95
N CYS A 67 13.58 2.14 -4.06
CA CYS A 67 12.98 0.82 -3.85
C CYS A 67 14.02 -0.23 -3.39
N PRO A 68 14.77 0.04 -2.32
CA PRO A 68 15.76 -0.94 -1.85
C PRO A 68 15.06 -2.16 -1.25
N GLU A 69 15.76 -3.28 -1.20
CA GLU A 69 15.24 -4.48 -0.56
C GLU A 69 15.19 -4.27 0.95
N CYS A 70 14.13 -4.79 1.57
CA CYS A 70 13.88 -4.61 3.00
C CYS A 70 14.18 -5.88 3.79
N ARG A 71 15.24 -6.57 3.49
CA ARG A 71 15.61 -7.81 4.18
C ARG A 71 16.55 -7.55 5.32
#